data_2d1cbcef090db7173274dfa38ca19b1b
#
_entry.id   2d1cbcef090db7173274dfa38ca19b1b
#
_cell.length_a   1.000
_cell.length_b   1.000
_cell.length_c   1.000
_cell.angle_alpha   90.00
_cell.angle_beta   90.00
_cell.angle_gamma   90.00
#
_symmetry.space_group_name_H-M   'P 1'
#
loop_
_entity.id
_entity.type
_entity.pdbx_description
1 polymer ?
#
loop_
_entity_poly.entity_id
_entity_poly.type
_entity_poly.pdbx_seq_one_letter_code
_entity_poly.pdbx_strand_id
1 'polypeptide(L)'
;MGNQRPIAVDLFAGVGGMTLGFEQAGFDVLASVEIDPIHCATHEYNFPMWAAICASVTNISGNDIRKRSKIGDREVDVVFGGPPCQGFSLMGKRAFDDPRNQLVSHFMRLVTELNAKYFVMENVKGLTLGEHRHFVDEVIENFEKNGYKILKPYQVLNASHFGVPQHRERLFLIGCRQDLTLPHYPSPITKPAKAKRIPKELVDLPDSPTVRDVIADLPDVSQYPELIKRDWCVADFPEPKSNYSEYLRGLRSDSADLSYPRDCDRSLLTSSIRTVHSQTCMERFSKTANGELEKISHFLKLDPDGICNTLRAGTPSNRGAFTAPRPIHPFMPRCITVREAARLHSYPDWFRFHSTKWHRFRQIGNSVPPLLARAVALKIMQILEVQVSKPEEVIQLNEDG
;
A
#
# COMPACT_ATOMS: atom_id res chain seq x y z
N MET A 1 7.55 -32.09 9.54
CA MET A 1 6.90 -30.97 10.25
C MET A 1 6.51 -29.99 9.16
N GLY A 2 5.21 -29.74 8.94
CA GLY A 2 4.74 -28.83 7.91
C GLY A 2 5.33 -27.44 8.18
N ASN A 3 5.83 -26.79 7.14
CA ASN A 3 6.38 -25.42 7.16
C ASN A 3 5.28 -24.44 7.55
N GLN A 4 5.11 -24.18 8.86
CA GLN A 4 4.13 -23.22 9.34
C GLN A 4 4.61 -21.81 9.01
N ARG A 5 3.81 -21.05 8.25
CA ARG A 5 4.12 -19.67 7.90
C ARG A 5 4.07 -18.79 9.15
N PRO A 6 4.97 -17.80 9.31
CA PRO A 6 4.92 -16.86 10.42
C PRO A 6 3.62 -16.07 10.44
N ILE A 7 3.15 -15.76 11.65
CA ILE A 7 1.86 -15.09 11.88
C ILE A 7 2.04 -13.59 11.94
N ALA A 8 1.19 -12.89 11.19
CA ALA A 8 1.13 -11.45 11.17
C ALA A 8 -0.26 -10.91 11.54
N VAL A 9 -0.30 -9.67 12.06
CA VAL A 9 -1.52 -8.91 12.33
C VAL A 9 -1.37 -7.52 11.72
N ASP A 10 -2.37 -7.09 10.93
CA ASP A 10 -2.44 -5.76 10.32
C ASP A 10 -3.38 -4.85 11.12
N LEU A 11 -2.85 -3.77 11.67
CA LEU A 11 -3.63 -2.75 12.37
C LEU A 11 -3.75 -1.49 11.50
N PHE A 12 -4.95 -0.91 11.42
CA PHE A 12 -5.28 0.15 10.47
C PHE A 12 -5.15 -0.32 9.01
N ALA A 13 -5.63 -1.52 8.78
CA ALA A 13 -5.32 -2.32 7.58
C ALA A 13 -5.75 -1.67 6.25
N GLY A 14 -6.73 -0.75 6.28
CA GLY A 14 -7.27 -0.18 5.05
C GLY A 14 -7.77 -1.28 4.14
N VAL A 15 -7.34 -1.23 2.89
CA VAL A 15 -7.68 -2.27 1.89
C VAL A 15 -6.68 -3.40 1.80
N GLY A 16 -5.61 -3.37 2.60
CA GLY A 16 -4.64 -4.47 2.65
C GLY A 16 -3.40 -4.30 1.75
N GLY A 17 -2.93 -3.07 1.54
CA GLY A 17 -1.68 -2.87 0.78
C GLY A 17 -0.46 -3.45 1.50
N MET A 18 -0.35 -3.24 2.82
CA MET A 18 0.67 -3.88 3.64
C MET A 18 0.38 -5.38 3.81
N THR A 19 -0.87 -5.77 4.05
CA THR A 19 -1.30 -7.18 4.11
C THR A 19 -0.79 -7.96 2.90
N LEU A 20 -1.01 -7.45 1.68
CA LEU A 20 -0.55 -8.12 0.46
C LEU A 20 0.99 -8.22 0.42
N GLY A 21 1.71 -7.16 0.80
CA GLY A 21 3.17 -7.19 0.83
C GLY A 21 3.74 -8.19 1.84
N PHE A 22 3.12 -8.32 3.03
CA PHE A 22 3.50 -9.32 4.02
C PHE A 22 3.14 -10.73 3.58
N GLU A 23 1.97 -10.92 2.96
CA GLU A 23 1.60 -12.21 2.36
C GLU A 23 2.60 -12.64 1.28
N GLN A 24 2.98 -11.73 0.38
CA GLN A 24 3.98 -11.97 -0.67
C GLN A 24 5.35 -12.33 -0.08
N ALA A 25 5.69 -11.81 1.09
CA ALA A 25 6.93 -12.18 1.80
C ALA A 25 6.83 -13.54 2.52
N GLY A 26 5.66 -14.17 2.57
CA GLY A 26 5.47 -15.50 3.16
C GLY A 26 4.81 -15.51 4.54
N PHE A 27 4.22 -14.42 5.00
CA PHE A 27 3.43 -14.38 6.24
C PHE A 27 1.99 -14.81 6.02
N ASP A 28 1.37 -15.38 7.06
CA ASP A 28 -0.08 -15.51 7.19
C ASP A 28 -0.60 -14.35 8.03
N VAL A 29 -1.33 -13.42 7.40
CA VAL A 29 -1.89 -12.24 8.08
C VAL A 29 -3.23 -12.59 8.69
N LEU A 30 -3.22 -13.40 9.77
CA LEU A 30 -4.40 -14.05 10.32
C LEU A 30 -5.48 -13.11 10.84
N ALA A 31 -5.16 -11.85 11.10
CA ALA A 31 -6.11 -10.84 11.51
C ALA A 31 -5.74 -9.47 10.91
N SER A 32 -6.75 -8.74 10.50
CA SER A 32 -6.66 -7.32 10.16
C SER A 32 -7.72 -6.52 10.93
N VAL A 33 -7.37 -5.33 11.41
CA VAL A 33 -8.28 -4.44 12.13
C VAL A 33 -8.41 -3.14 11.36
N GLU A 34 -9.65 -2.78 10.99
CA GLU A 34 -9.98 -1.56 10.26
C GLU A 34 -11.31 -0.99 10.78
N ILE A 35 -11.40 0.33 10.91
CA ILE A 35 -12.60 0.99 11.42
C ILE A 35 -13.63 1.30 10.32
N ASP A 36 -13.17 1.57 9.10
CA ASP A 36 -14.04 1.93 7.98
C ASP A 36 -14.67 0.66 7.37
N PRO A 37 -15.99 0.46 7.46
CA PRO A 37 -16.64 -0.75 6.98
C PRO A 37 -16.47 -0.97 5.47
N ILE A 38 -16.29 0.10 4.69
CA ILE A 38 -16.02 0.01 3.25
C ILE A 38 -14.63 -0.57 2.99
N HIS A 39 -13.64 -0.14 3.77
CA HIS A 39 -12.28 -0.69 3.68
C HIS A 39 -12.27 -2.13 4.17
N CYS A 40 -12.97 -2.41 5.27
CA CYS A 40 -13.08 -3.75 5.85
C CYS A 40 -13.66 -4.77 4.85
N ALA A 41 -14.78 -4.44 4.22
CA ALA A 41 -15.40 -5.27 3.20
C ALA A 41 -14.48 -5.50 1.99
N THR A 42 -13.76 -4.46 1.55
CA THR A 42 -12.78 -4.59 0.47
C THR A 42 -11.61 -5.49 0.88
N HIS A 43 -11.15 -5.37 2.12
CA HIS A 43 -10.08 -6.21 2.67
C HIS A 43 -10.52 -7.68 2.74
N GLU A 44 -11.70 -7.95 3.30
CA GLU A 44 -12.28 -9.29 3.41
C GLU A 44 -12.43 -9.97 2.04
N TYR A 45 -12.88 -9.22 1.03
CA TYR A 45 -12.98 -9.72 -0.33
C TYR A 45 -11.64 -10.21 -0.90
N ASN A 46 -10.56 -9.43 -0.71
CA ASN A 46 -9.24 -9.77 -1.26
C ASN A 46 -8.48 -10.82 -0.43
N PHE A 47 -8.86 -11.00 0.85
CA PHE A 47 -8.21 -11.90 1.80
C PHE A 47 -9.24 -12.75 2.57
N PRO A 48 -10.09 -13.53 1.87
CA PRO A 48 -11.21 -14.23 2.50
C PRO A 48 -10.79 -15.36 3.45
N MET A 49 -9.52 -15.80 3.38
CA MET A 49 -8.98 -16.83 4.24
C MET A 49 -8.64 -16.36 5.66
N TRP A 50 -8.59 -15.03 5.88
CA TRP A 50 -8.21 -14.42 7.15
C TRP A 50 -9.31 -13.54 7.74
N ALA A 51 -9.18 -13.21 9.02
CA ALA A 51 -10.18 -12.42 9.72
C ALA A 51 -10.02 -10.92 9.44
N ALA A 52 -10.99 -10.33 8.75
CA ALA A 52 -11.13 -8.87 8.66
C ALA A 52 -12.05 -8.39 9.80
N ILE A 53 -11.47 -7.69 10.78
CA ILE A 53 -12.16 -7.25 11.99
C ILE A 53 -12.56 -5.78 11.84
N CYS A 54 -13.82 -5.51 11.52
CA CYS A 54 -14.36 -4.16 11.47
C CYS A 54 -14.56 -3.62 12.89
N ALA A 55 -13.57 -2.90 13.41
CA ALA A 55 -13.57 -2.35 14.75
C ALA A 55 -12.58 -1.18 14.90
N SER A 56 -12.84 -0.31 15.88
CA SER A 56 -11.84 0.67 16.30
C SER A 56 -10.76 0.02 17.14
N VAL A 57 -9.49 0.33 16.86
CA VAL A 57 -8.36 -0.10 17.69
C VAL A 57 -8.46 0.41 19.14
N THR A 58 -9.27 1.46 19.39
CA THR A 58 -9.52 1.99 20.74
C THR A 58 -10.40 1.06 21.58
N ASN A 59 -11.24 0.24 20.93
CA ASN A 59 -12.30 -0.56 21.56
C ASN A 59 -12.03 -2.07 21.48
N ILE A 60 -10.87 -2.47 20.95
CA ILE A 60 -10.49 -3.89 20.81
C ILE A 60 -9.22 -4.17 21.60
N SER A 61 -9.13 -5.34 22.21
CA SER A 61 -7.93 -5.84 22.88
C SER A 61 -7.19 -6.87 22.02
N GLY A 62 -5.93 -7.17 22.37
CA GLY A 62 -5.20 -8.27 21.75
C GLY A 62 -5.89 -9.63 21.94
N ASN A 63 -6.55 -9.84 23.08
CA ASN A 63 -7.35 -11.06 23.34
C ASN A 63 -8.59 -11.14 22.43
N ASP A 64 -9.26 -10.02 22.15
CA ASP A 64 -10.38 -10.00 21.21
C ASP A 64 -9.92 -10.32 19.78
N ILE A 65 -8.74 -9.81 19.37
CA ILE A 65 -8.14 -10.14 18.07
C ILE A 65 -7.88 -11.65 17.98
N ARG A 66 -7.28 -12.25 19.02
CA ARG A 66 -7.03 -13.69 19.07
C ARG A 66 -8.32 -14.52 18.98
N LYS A 67 -9.36 -14.13 19.72
CA LYS A 67 -10.66 -14.83 19.73
C LYS A 67 -11.41 -14.72 18.40
N ARG A 68 -11.25 -13.61 17.69
CA ARG A 68 -11.96 -13.34 16.42
C ARG A 68 -11.18 -13.80 15.20
N SER A 69 -10.01 -14.43 15.38
CA SER A 69 -9.14 -14.88 14.31
C SER A 69 -8.64 -16.32 14.57
N LYS A 70 -7.92 -16.86 13.59
CA LYS A 70 -7.29 -18.18 13.74
C LYS A 70 -5.95 -18.13 14.51
N ILE A 71 -5.61 -17.04 15.19
CA ILE A 71 -4.36 -16.91 15.95
C ILE A 71 -4.38 -17.87 17.16
N GLY A 72 -5.46 -17.85 17.96
CA GLY A 72 -5.54 -18.64 19.20
C GLY A 72 -4.40 -18.31 20.17
N ASP A 73 -3.76 -19.33 20.73
CA ASP A 73 -2.63 -19.19 21.68
C ASP A 73 -1.26 -19.12 20.99
N ARG A 74 -1.20 -19.14 19.64
CA ARG A 74 0.07 -19.08 18.90
C ARG A 74 0.77 -17.74 19.10
N GLU A 75 2.09 -17.74 19.01
CA GLU A 75 2.89 -16.52 19.00
C GLU A 75 2.57 -15.68 17.75
N VAL A 76 2.55 -14.37 17.92
CA VAL A 76 2.45 -13.41 16.82
C VAL A 76 3.87 -12.99 16.43
N ASP A 77 4.27 -13.31 15.21
CA ASP A 77 5.62 -13.00 14.76
C ASP A 77 5.77 -11.51 14.45
N VAL A 78 4.76 -10.88 13.84
CA VAL A 78 4.80 -9.45 13.55
C VAL A 78 3.43 -8.78 13.65
N VAL A 79 3.40 -7.59 14.24
CA VAL A 79 2.28 -6.65 14.14
C VAL A 79 2.73 -5.47 13.29
N PHE A 80 1.97 -5.13 12.27
CA PHE A 80 2.28 -3.97 11.44
C PHE A 80 1.06 -3.07 11.24
N GLY A 81 1.27 -1.84 10.78
CA GLY A 81 0.18 -0.92 10.48
C GLY A 81 0.61 0.53 10.33
N GLY A 82 -0.32 1.35 9.84
CA GLY A 82 -0.13 2.79 9.62
C GLY A 82 -1.09 3.63 10.46
N PRO A 83 -0.87 3.82 11.77
CA PRO A 83 -1.76 4.64 12.60
C PRO A 83 -1.79 6.09 12.09
N PRO A 84 -3.00 6.67 11.84
CA PRO A 84 -3.08 8.04 11.37
C PRO A 84 -2.62 9.03 12.44
N CYS A 85 -1.77 9.98 12.04
CA CYS A 85 -1.30 11.08 12.88
C CYS A 85 -1.92 12.38 12.39
N GLN A 86 -2.84 12.96 13.15
CA GLN A 86 -3.61 14.15 12.73
C GLN A 86 -3.32 15.42 13.54
N GLY A 87 -2.45 15.39 14.55
CA GLY A 87 -2.35 16.39 15.60
C GLY A 87 -1.13 17.33 15.58
N PHE A 88 -0.52 17.64 14.43
CA PHE A 88 0.81 18.30 14.37
C PHE A 88 0.82 19.82 14.54
N SER A 89 -0.16 20.48 15.17
CA SER A 89 -0.21 21.94 15.19
C SER A 89 -0.08 22.58 16.57
N LEU A 90 0.57 21.95 17.57
CA LEU A 90 0.65 22.55 18.91
C LEU A 90 2.09 22.66 19.43
N MET A 91 2.56 23.91 19.58
CA MET A 91 3.69 24.25 20.42
C MET A 91 3.39 23.92 21.90
N GLY A 92 4.29 23.24 22.58
CA GLY A 92 4.43 23.27 24.03
C GLY A 92 3.71 22.22 24.88
N LYS A 93 3.03 21.23 24.30
CA LYS A 93 2.50 20.06 25.05
C LYS A 93 3.14 18.77 24.52
N ARG A 94 3.30 17.75 25.37
CA ARG A 94 3.73 16.42 24.94
C ARG A 94 2.83 15.95 23.83
N ALA A 95 3.40 15.77 22.63
CA ALA A 95 2.63 15.41 21.42
C ALA A 95 1.96 14.05 21.54
N PHE A 96 2.52 13.16 22.37
CA PHE A 96 1.98 11.83 22.64
C PHE A 96 0.67 11.85 23.45
N ASP A 97 0.48 12.84 24.33
CA ASP A 97 -0.75 13.00 25.13
C ASP A 97 -1.88 13.71 24.38
N ASP A 98 -1.64 14.17 23.14
CA ASP A 98 -2.67 14.80 22.31
C ASP A 98 -3.69 13.73 21.86
N PRO A 99 -5.01 13.95 22.12
CA PRO A 99 -6.07 13.01 21.70
C PRO A 99 -6.03 12.62 20.23
N ARG A 100 -5.47 13.47 19.37
CA ARG A 100 -5.32 13.22 17.92
C ARG A 100 -4.22 12.22 17.59
N ASN A 101 -3.30 11.96 18.53
CA ASN A 101 -2.18 11.03 18.41
C ASN A 101 -2.39 9.73 19.20
N GLN A 102 -3.52 9.62 19.93
CA GLN A 102 -3.85 8.43 20.74
C GLN A 102 -3.84 7.12 19.94
N LEU A 103 -4.07 7.18 18.62
CA LEU A 103 -4.08 6.00 17.77
C LEU A 103 -2.70 5.32 17.69
N VAL A 104 -1.61 6.08 17.81
CA VAL A 104 -0.25 5.52 17.90
C VAL A 104 -0.06 4.81 19.24
N SER A 105 -0.60 5.35 20.35
CA SER A 105 -0.59 4.68 21.65
C SER A 105 -1.38 3.38 21.63
N HIS A 106 -2.52 3.34 20.93
CA HIS A 106 -3.30 2.11 20.77
C HIS A 106 -2.58 1.08 19.87
N PHE A 107 -1.86 1.52 18.84
CA PHE A 107 -0.99 0.62 18.06
C PHE A 107 0.03 -0.05 19.00
N MET A 108 0.75 0.72 19.78
CA MET A 108 1.76 0.20 20.72
C MET A 108 1.12 -0.72 21.78
N ARG A 109 -0.03 -0.34 22.34
CA ARG A 109 -0.78 -1.18 23.29
C ARG A 109 -1.10 -2.54 22.70
N LEU A 110 -1.61 -2.59 21.47
CA LEU A 110 -1.96 -3.85 20.81
C LEU A 110 -0.72 -4.68 20.45
N VAL A 111 0.39 -4.05 20.03
CA VAL A 111 1.68 -4.73 19.87
C VAL A 111 2.10 -5.43 21.16
N THR A 112 1.98 -4.75 22.31
CA THR A 112 2.32 -5.27 23.63
C THR A 112 1.34 -6.36 24.09
N GLU A 113 0.03 -6.17 23.94
CA GLU A 113 -1.00 -7.14 24.34
C GLU A 113 -0.92 -8.45 23.52
N LEU A 114 -0.56 -8.35 22.23
CA LEU A 114 -0.32 -9.51 21.37
C LEU A 114 1.04 -10.16 21.62
N ASN A 115 1.91 -9.51 22.41
CA ASN A 115 3.29 -9.92 22.67
C ASN A 115 4.06 -10.22 21.37
N ALA A 116 3.91 -9.35 20.37
CA ALA A 116 4.49 -9.54 19.06
C ALA A 116 6.01 -9.62 19.11
N LYS A 117 6.64 -10.54 18.38
CA LYS A 117 8.11 -10.62 18.29
C LYS A 117 8.68 -9.37 17.66
N TYR A 118 8.07 -8.93 16.55
CA TYR A 118 8.45 -7.76 15.77
C TYR A 118 7.24 -6.84 15.58
N PHE A 119 7.53 -5.57 15.32
CA PHE A 119 6.51 -4.65 14.81
C PHE A 119 7.06 -3.76 13.69
N VAL A 120 6.15 -3.31 12.84
CA VAL A 120 6.41 -2.31 11.78
C VAL A 120 5.34 -1.23 11.84
N MET A 121 5.72 -0.02 12.21
CA MET A 121 4.83 1.13 12.15
C MET A 121 5.19 2.00 10.95
N GLU A 122 4.23 2.18 10.05
CA GLU A 122 4.36 3.07 8.88
C GLU A 122 3.75 4.43 9.17
N ASN A 123 4.35 5.48 8.59
CA ASN A 123 3.72 6.80 8.58
C ASN A 123 4.25 7.70 7.43
N VAL A 124 3.68 8.89 7.31
CA VAL A 124 4.13 9.86 6.31
C VAL A 124 5.50 10.46 6.68
N LYS A 125 6.32 10.76 5.66
CA LYS A 125 7.64 11.43 5.83
C LYS A 125 7.55 12.73 6.65
N GLY A 126 6.41 13.45 6.57
CA GLY A 126 6.23 14.70 7.31
C GLY A 126 6.51 14.61 8.82
N LEU A 127 6.36 13.43 9.42
CA LEU A 127 6.69 13.17 10.82
C LEU A 127 8.18 13.33 11.17
N THR A 128 9.06 13.22 10.19
CA THR A 128 10.51 13.34 10.43
C THR A 128 11.02 14.78 10.29
N LEU A 129 10.14 15.76 10.02
CA LEU A 129 10.50 17.13 9.70
C LEU A 129 10.11 18.11 10.82
N GLY A 130 11.01 19.06 11.11
CA GLY A 130 10.76 20.12 12.06
C GLY A 130 10.43 19.62 13.48
N GLU A 131 9.44 20.25 14.11
CA GLU A 131 9.01 19.92 15.49
C GLU A 131 8.33 18.55 15.58
N HIS A 132 7.86 17.97 14.47
CA HIS A 132 7.23 16.65 14.45
C HIS A 132 8.20 15.52 14.78
N ARG A 133 9.49 15.74 14.63
CA ARG A 133 10.53 14.77 14.97
C ARG A 133 10.47 14.39 16.46
N HIS A 134 10.17 15.33 17.35
CA HIS A 134 10.03 15.05 18.78
C HIS A 134 8.95 14.01 19.07
N PHE A 135 7.87 14.00 18.28
CA PHE A 135 6.84 12.95 18.42
C PHE A 135 7.38 11.57 18.08
N VAL A 136 8.20 11.46 17.03
CA VAL A 136 8.85 10.17 16.69
C VAL A 136 9.77 9.72 17.82
N ASP A 137 10.53 10.64 18.41
CA ASP A 137 11.42 10.34 19.53
C ASP A 137 10.61 9.88 20.76
N GLU A 138 9.48 10.53 21.09
CA GLU A 138 8.56 10.11 22.16
C GLU A 138 7.96 8.72 21.89
N VAL A 139 7.57 8.41 20.65
CA VAL A 139 7.07 7.07 20.27
C VAL A 139 8.15 6.01 20.50
N ILE A 140 9.38 6.29 20.11
CA ILE A 140 10.52 5.38 20.31
C ILE A 140 10.75 5.12 21.80
N GLU A 141 10.82 6.19 22.61
CA GLU A 141 11.00 6.05 24.06
C GLU A 141 9.89 5.22 24.72
N ASN A 142 8.64 5.41 24.28
CA ASN A 142 7.52 4.65 24.82
C ASN A 142 7.59 3.17 24.45
N PHE A 143 7.99 2.81 23.22
CA PHE A 143 8.24 1.41 22.87
C PHE A 143 9.37 0.81 23.70
N GLU A 144 10.47 1.55 23.91
CA GLU A 144 11.61 1.10 24.72
C GLU A 144 11.21 0.86 26.17
N LYS A 145 10.37 1.73 26.77
CA LYS A 145 9.79 1.56 28.11
C LYS A 145 8.85 0.33 28.22
N ASN A 146 8.24 -0.09 27.12
CA ASN A 146 7.33 -1.23 27.06
C ASN A 146 8.00 -2.54 26.60
N GLY A 147 9.31 -2.65 26.68
CA GLY A 147 10.04 -3.90 26.46
C GLY A 147 10.39 -4.18 24.99
N TYR A 148 10.36 -3.16 24.14
CA TYR A 148 10.79 -3.26 22.74
C TYR A 148 12.03 -2.42 22.49
N LYS A 149 12.86 -2.85 21.55
CA LYS A 149 13.97 -2.06 21.01
C LYS A 149 13.69 -1.70 19.55
N ILE A 150 14.15 -0.52 19.15
CA ILE A 150 13.85 0.07 17.84
C ILE A 150 15.12 0.11 16.98
N LEU A 151 14.97 -0.20 15.71
CA LEU A 151 16.04 -0.08 14.72
C LEU A 151 16.38 1.39 14.48
N LYS A 152 17.58 1.80 14.86
CA LYS A 152 18.08 3.18 14.71
C LYS A 152 19.29 3.21 13.75
N PRO A 153 19.42 4.27 12.93
CA PRO A 153 18.44 5.33 12.72
C PRO A 153 17.19 4.83 11.99
N TYR A 154 16.02 5.40 12.30
CA TYR A 154 14.82 5.12 11.52
C TYR A 154 14.95 5.63 10.08
N GLN A 155 14.23 5.04 9.14
CA GLN A 155 14.36 5.39 7.74
C GLN A 155 13.04 5.81 7.08
N VAL A 156 13.18 6.73 6.12
CA VAL A 156 12.16 7.06 5.14
C VAL A 156 12.49 6.31 3.86
N LEU A 157 11.63 5.38 3.48
CA LEU A 157 11.79 4.58 2.28
C LEU A 157 10.97 5.17 1.12
N ASN A 158 11.55 5.20 -0.07
CA ASN A 158 10.85 5.61 -1.29
C ASN A 158 10.44 4.38 -2.09
N ALA A 159 9.16 4.25 -2.41
CA ALA A 159 8.62 3.11 -3.15
C ALA A 159 9.33 2.87 -4.50
N SER A 160 9.79 3.94 -5.16
CA SER A 160 10.53 3.82 -6.42
C SER A 160 11.90 3.13 -6.30
N HIS A 161 12.41 2.96 -5.08
CA HIS A 161 13.63 2.19 -4.82
C HIS A 161 13.38 0.69 -4.70
N PHE A 162 12.10 0.28 -4.72
CA PHE A 162 11.66 -1.10 -4.51
C PHE A 162 10.76 -1.62 -5.65
N GLY A 163 11.04 -1.17 -6.88
CA GLY A 163 10.34 -1.64 -8.08
C GLY A 163 8.95 -1.05 -8.29
N VAL A 164 8.54 -0.02 -7.54
CA VAL A 164 7.25 0.66 -7.72
C VAL A 164 7.42 1.88 -8.61
N PRO A 165 6.65 2.05 -9.70
CA PRO A 165 6.74 3.18 -10.61
C PRO A 165 6.11 4.46 -10.05
N GLN A 166 6.37 4.74 -8.77
CA GLN A 166 5.78 5.88 -8.06
C GLN A 166 6.77 6.49 -7.06
N HIS A 167 6.92 7.81 -7.11
CA HIS A 167 7.60 8.54 -6.05
C HIS A 167 6.68 8.64 -4.83
N ARG A 168 6.94 7.79 -3.83
CA ARG A 168 6.17 7.75 -2.57
C ARG A 168 7.08 7.44 -1.41
N GLU A 169 7.29 8.43 -0.56
CA GLU A 169 8.14 8.33 0.62
C GLU A 169 7.30 8.05 1.88
N ARG A 170 7.74 7.07 2.66
CA ARG A 170 7.11 6.66 3.93
C ARG A 170 8.16 6.41 5.01
N LEU A 171 7.87 6.91 6.20
CA LEU A 171 8.61 6.57 7.41
C LEU A 171 8.26 5.14 7.82
N PHE A 172 9.28 4.37 8.18
CA PHE A 172 9.12 3.07 8.82
C PHE A 172 9.88 3.06 10.15
N LEU A 173 9.16 2.73 11.23
CA LEU A 173 9.75 2.36 12.50
C LEU A 173 9.64 0.84 12.64
N ILE A 174 10.78 0.18 12.77
CA ILE A 174 10.86 -1.27 12.93
C ILE A 174 11.45 -1.56 14.30
N GLY A 175 10.83 -2.46 15.04
CA GLY A 175 11.32 -2.88 16.33
C GLY A 175 11.03 -4.33 16.65
N CYS A 176 11.63 -4.82 17.72
CA CYS A 176 11.40 -6.16 18.24
C CYS A 176 11.43 -6.16 19.78
N ARG A 177 10.94 -7.26 20.37
CA ARG A 177 11.12 -7.50 21.81
C ARG A 177 12.61 -7.42 22.19
N GLN A 178 12.92 -7.05 23.42
CA GLN A 178 14.30 -6.86 23.89
C GLN A 178 15.17 -8.13 23.81
N ASP A 179 14.56 -9.31 23.92
CA ASP A 179 15.20 -10.62 23.84
C ASP A 179 15.60 -11.05 22.42
N LEU A 180 15.14 -10.35 21.37
CA LEU A 180 15.35 -10.71 19.98
C LEU A 180 16.37 -9.81 19.27
N THR A 181 16.86 -10.23 18.13
CA THR A 181 17.77 -9.44 17.27
C THR A 181 16.96 -8.51 16.35
N LEU A 182 17.41 -7.27 16.17
CA LEU A 182 16.81 -6.32 15.23
C LEU A 182 17.10 -6.73 13.78
N PRO A 183 16.12 -6.61 12.87
CA PRO A 183 16.37 -6.78 11.44
C PRO A 183 17.16 -5.57 10.89
N HIS A 184 17.44 -5.59 9.59
CA HIS A 184 17.97 -4.43 8.86
C HIS A 184 16.88 -3.80 8.00
N TYR A 185 17.02 -2.51 7.66
CA TYR A 185 16.20 -1.92 6.61
C TYR A 185 16.51 -2.54 5.25
N PRO A 186 15.50 -2.63 4.35
CA PRO A 186 15.75 -3.14 3.00
C PRO A 186 16.66 -2.19 2.22
N SER A 187 17.62 -2.77 1.51
CA SER A 187 18.44 -2.01 0.55
C SER A 187 17.64 -1.74 -0.72
N PRO A 188 17.81 -0.56 -1.34
CA PRO A 188 17.24 -0.27 -2.65
C PRO A 188 17.62 -1.31 -3.69
N ILE A 189 16.69 -1.66 -4.57
CA ILE A 189 16.88 -2.59 -5.69
C ILE A 189 16.69 -1.93 -7.05
N THR A 190 16.12 -0.71 -7.07
CA THR A 190 15.95 0.10 -8.27
C THR A 190 16.23 1.58 -7.97
N LYS A 191 16.50 2.34 -9.02
CA LYS A 191 16.50 3.81 -9.01
C LYS A 191 15.28 4.33 -9.76
N PRO A 192 14.78 5.56 -9.46
CA PRO A 192 13.66 6.13 -10.18
C PRO A 192 13.99 6.32 -11.66
N ALA A 193 13.17 5.76 -12.55
CA ALA A 193 13.35 5.95 -13.99
C ALA A 193 13.30 7.45 -14.37
N LYS A 194 14.20 7.89 -15.24
CA LYS A 194 14.29 9.26 -15.75
C LYS A 194 14.48 10.34 -14.65
N ALA A 195 15.05 9.97 -13.51
CA ALA A 195 15.32 10.94 -12.44
C ALA A 195 16.40 11.94 -12.84
N LYS A 196 16.14 13.24 -12.60
CA LYS A 196 17.10 14.32 -12.89
C LYS A 196 18.32 14.30 -11.95
N ARG A 197 18.16 13.78 -10.76
CA ARG A 197 19.22 13.64 -9.74
C ARG A 197 19.10 12.27 -9.11
N ILE A 198 20.18 11.52 -9.15
CA ILE A 198 20.27 10.17 -8.59
C ILE A 198 21.34 10.19 -7.49
N PRO A 199 21.01 9.79 -6.26
CA PRO A 199 22.01 9.58 -5.20
C PRO A 199 23.11 8.62 -5.66
N LYS A 200 24.34 8.83 -5.21
CA LYS A 200 25.50 8.03 -5.66
C LYS A 200 25.31 6.53 -5.41
N GLU A 201 24.70 6.18 -4.30
CA GLU A 201 24.39 4.81 -3.89
C GLU A 201 23.37 4.09 -4.78
N LEU A 202 22.65 4.81 -5.61
CA LEU A 202 21.63 4.26 -6.51
C LEU A 202 22.07 4.21 -7.98
N VAL A 203 23.20 4.81 -8.33
CA VAL A 203 23.60 5.01 -9.76
C VAL A 203 23.68 3.69 -10.52
N ASP A 204 24.22 2.64 -9.89
CA ASP A 204 24.46 1.34 -10.51
C ASP A 204 23.22 0.42 -10.49
N LEU A 205 22.14 0.84 -9.84
CA LEU A 205 20.90 0.06 -9.80
C LEU A 205 20.13 0.20 -11.14
N PRO A 206 19.36 -0.84 -11.52
CA PRO A 206 18.46 -0.73 -12.66
C PRO A 206 17.38 0.30 -12.42
N ASP A 207 16.82 0.85 -13.49
CA ASP A 207 15.67 1.74 -13.40
C ASP A 207 14.44 0.99 -12.85
N SER A 208 13.61 1.69 -12.06
CA SER A 208 12.28 1.21 -11.72
C SER A 208 11.42 1.09 -12.98
N PRO A 209 10.33 0.30 -12.98
CA PRO A 209 9.36 0.33 -14.06
C PRO A 209 8.89 1.76 -14.35
N THR A 210 8.63 2.07 -15.62
CA THR A 210 8.09 3.35 -16.07
C THR A 210 6.57 3.34 -16.07
N VAL A 211 5.94 4.50 -16.20
CA VAL A 211 4.48 4.60 -16.41
C VAL A 211 4.06 3.78 -17.63
N ARG A 212 4.84 3.79 -18.72
CA ARG A 212 4.59 3.00 -19.93
C ARG A 212 4.58 1.51 -19.65
N ASP A 213 5.57 1.00 -18.92
CA ASP A 213 5.70 -0.41 -18.56
C ASP A 213 4.48 -0.93 -17.79
N VAL A 214 3.77 -0.03 -17.12
CA VAL A 214 2.68 -0.35 -16.21
C VAL A 214 1.31 -0.34 -16.87
N ILE A 215 1.06 0.64 -17.78
CA ILE A 215 -0.30 0.89 -18.28
C ILE A 215 -0.46 0.70 -19.79
N ALA A 216 0.62 0.50 -20.55
CA ALA A 216 0.53 0.44 -22.01
C ALA A 216 -0.13 -0.83 -22.56
N ASP A 217 -0.27 -1.87 -21.75
CA ASP A 217 -0.98 -3.12 -22.05
C ASP A 217 -2.42 -3.14 -21.51
N LEU A 218 -2.90 -2.05 -20.90
CA LEU A 218 -4.29 -1.93 -20.52
C LEU A 218 -5.14 -1.51 -21.72
N PRO A 219 -6.34 -2.11 -21.90
CA PRO A 219 -7.26 -1.73 -22.96
C PRO A 219 -7.67 -0.26 -22.90
N ASP A 220 -7.86 0.37 -24.05
CA ASP A 220 -8.41 1.73 -24.10
C ASP A 220 -9.88 1.72 -23.64
N VAL A 221 -10.10 2.22 -22.44
CA VAL A 221 -11.42 2.28 -21.81
C VAL A 221 -12.46 3.06 -22.64
N SER A 222 -12.04 3.87 -23.62
CA SER A 222 -12.96 4.60 -24.48
C SER A 222 -13.71 3.69 -25.44
N GLN A 223 -13.17 2.51 -25.73
CA GLN A 223 -13.77 1.51 -26.62
C GLN A 223 -14.87 0.66 -25.95
N TYR A 224 -15.03 0.79 -24.63
CA TYR A 224 -15.98 0.01 -23.83
C TYR A 224 -17.07 0.92 -23.24
N PRO A 225 -18.22 1.09 -23.92
CA PRO A 225 -19.31 1.99 -23.48
C PRO A 225 -19.87 1.65 -22.10
N GLU A 226 -19.89 0.38 -21.73
CA GLU A 226 -20.34 -0.11 -20.42
C GLU A 226 -19.56 0.50 -19.25
N LEU A 227 -18.27 0.84 -19.42
CA LEU A 227 -17.44 1.48 -18.41
C LEU A 227 -17.86 2.93 -18.08
N ILE A 228 -18.90 3.46 -18.71
CA ILE A 228 -19.53 4.71 -18.29
C ILE A 228 -20.38 4.49 -17.04
N LYS A 229 -21.03 3.32 -16.90
CA LYS A 229 -22.00 3.01 -15.84
C LYS A 229 -21.49 2.00 -14.83
N ARG A 230 -20.67 1.04 -15.24
CA ARG A 230 -20.09 0.00 -14.39
C ARG A 230 -18.57 0.06 -14.44
N ASP A 231 -17.89 -0.60 -13.51
CA ASP A 231 -16.43 -0.49 -13.38
C ASP A 231 -15.64 -1.66 -13.94
N TRP A 232 -16.31 -2.56 -14.61
CA TRP A 232 -15.70 -3.72 -15.24
C TRP A 232 -16.34 -4.03 -16.59
N CYS A 233 -15.58 -4.68 -17.44
CA CYS A 233 -16.05 -5.28 -18.70
C CYS A 233 -15.13 -6.45 -19.07
N VAL A 234 -15.62 -7.35 -19.92
CA VAL A 234 -14.75 -8.25 -20.66
C VAL A 234 -14.00 -7.42 -21.70
N ALA A 235 -12.71 -7.55 -21.79
CA ALA A 235 -11.88 -6.72 -22.66
C ALA A 235 -10.76 -7.52 -23.33
N ASP A 236 -10.42 -7.10 -24.55
CA ASP A 236 -9.25 -7.62 -25.27
C ASP A 236 -8.00 -6.88 -24.78
N PHE A 237 -7.17 -7.57 -24.00
CA PHE A 237 -5.94 -6.99 -23.50
C PHE A 237 -4.84 -7.09 -24.56
N PRO A 238 -4.15 -5.98 -24.88
CA PRO A 238 -2.93 -6.03 -25.64
C PRO A 238 -1.86 -6.91 -24.96
N GLU A 239 -0.89 -7.41 -25.71
CA GLU A 239 0.24 -8.13 -25.16
C GLU A 239 1.01 -7.25 -24.18
N PRO A 240 1.40 -7.79 -22.99
CA PRO A 240 2.22 -7.05 -22.04
C PRO A 240 3.57 -6.70 -22.66
N LYS A 241 4.06 -5.50 -22.36
CA LYS A 241 5.31 -4.98 -22.94
C LYS A 241 6.44 -4.91 -21.94
N SER A 242 6.22 -5.40 -20.71
CA SER A 242 7.21 -5.42 -19.65
C SER A 242 7.00 -6.61 -18.70
N ASN A 243 8.08 -7.06 -18.08
CA ASN A 243 8.00 -8.06 -17.01
C ASN A 243 7.08 -7.62 -15.86
N TYR A 244 6.98 -6.31 -15.64
CA TYR A 244 6.14 -5.75 -14.59
C TYR A 244 4.65 -5.90 -14.91
N SER A 245 4.24 -5.57 -16.14
CA SER A 245 2.84 -5.78 -16.56
C SER A 245 2.47 -7.26 -16.62
N GLU A 246 3.39 -8.14 -17.08
CA GLU A 246 3.18 -9.60 -17.01
C GLU A 246 2.94 -10.07 -15.56
N TYR A 247 3.77 -9.60 -14.62
CA TYR A 247 3.63 -9.93 -13.20
C TYR A 247 2.27 -9.47 -12.65
N LEU A 248 1.89 -8.22 -12.88
CA LEU A 248 0.62 -7.69 -12.38
C LEU A 248 -0.61 -8.40 -12.96
N ARG A 249 -0.53 -8.88 -14.20
CA ARG A 249 -1.57 -9.70 -14.85
C ARG A 249 -1.54 -11.18 -14.44
N GLY A 250 -0.56 -11.59 -13.65
CA GLY A 250 -0.38 -12.99 -13.27
C GLY A 250 0.03 -13.91 -14.43
N LEU A 251 0.63 -13.36 -15.50
CA LEU A 251 1.17 -14.10 -16.64
C LEU A 251 2.62 -14.56 -16.41
N ARG A 252 3.30 -13.92 -15.48
CA ARG A 252 4.66 -14.24 -15.06
C ARG A 252 4.69 -14.57 -13.60
N SER A 253 5.27 -15.72 -13.25
CA SER A 253 5.56 -16.07 -11.86
C SER A 253 6.79 -15.32 -11.34
N ASP A 254 6.72 -14.82 -10.12
CA ASP A 254 7.87 -14.39 -9.34
C ASP A 254 8.12 -15.44 -8.26
N SER A 255 9.25 -16.14 -8.33
CA SER A 255 9.60 -17.20 -7.36
C SER A 255 9.76 -16.66 -5.94
N ALA A 256 9.99 -15.36 -5.79
CA ALA A 256 10.08 -14.70 -4.49
C ALA A 256 8.70 -14.17 -4.00
N ASP A 257 7.63 -14.32 -4.78
CA ASP A 257 6.25 -14.03 -4.36
C ASP A 257 5.63 -15.30 -3.78
N LEU A 258 5.54 -15.34 -2.45
CA LEU A 258 5.01 -16.45 -1.67
C LEU A 258 3.54 -16.26 -1.27
N SER A 259 2.82 -15.35 -1.93
CA SER A 259 1.38 -15.17 -1.70
C SER A 259 0.57 -16.38 -2.13
N TYR A 260 -0.61 -16.55 -1.54
CA TYR A 260 -1.59 -17.54 -2.00
C TYR A 260 -1.97 -17.24 -3.45
N PRO A 261 -2.03 -18.25 -4.33
CA PRO A 261 -2.56 -18.07 -5.67
C PRO A 261 -4.01 -17.59 -5.63
N ARG A 262 -4.37 -16.68 -6.53
CA ARG A 262 -5.76 -16.22 -6.72
C ARG A 262 -6.31 -16.73 -8.03
N ASP A 263 -7.48 -17.35 -7.98
CA ASP A 263 -8.25 -17.67 -9.18
C ASP A 263 -9.09 -16.44 -9.57
N CYS A 264 -8.86 -15.95 -10.78
CA CYS A 264 -9.55 -14.77 -11.30
C CYS A 264 -9.66 -14.83 -12.82
N ASP A 265 -10.76 -14.30 -13.36
CA ASP A 265 -10.92 -14.15 -14.81
C ASP A 265 -10.00 -13.02 -15.32
N ARG A 266 -8.99 -13.41 -16.11
CA ARG A 266 -8.01 -12.49 -16.71
C ARG A 266 -8.54 -11.70 -17.90
N SER A 267 -9.72 -12.05 -18.43
CA SER A 267 -10.40 -11.28 -19.47
C SER A 267 -11.14 -10.06 -18.91
N LEU A 268 -11.31 -9.98 -17.57
CA LEU A 268 -12.01 -8.88 -16.92
C LEU A 268 -11.11 -7.68 -16.68
N LEU A 269 -11.43 -6.58 -17.36
CA LEU A 269 -10.89 -5.25 -17.03
C LEU A 269 -11.74 -4.64 -15.91
N THR A 270 -11.21 -4.64 -14.68
CA THR A 270 -11.93 -4.17 -13.49
C THR A 270 -11.41 -2.84 -12.96
N SER A 271 -12.17 -2.20 -12.07
CA SER A 271 -11.81 -0.91 -11.46
C SER A 271 -11.55 0.19 -12.53
N SER A 272 -12.26 0.13 -13.64
CA SER A 272 -11.98 0.93 -14.83
C SER A 272 -13.13 1.84 -15.28
N ILE A 273 -14.07 2.15 -14.35
CA ILE A 273 -15.16 3.11 -14.65
C ILE A 273 -14.58 4.44 -15.14
N ARG A 274 -15.09 4.89 -16.30
CA ARG A 274 -14.60 6.07 -17.01
C ARG A 274 -14.94 7.36 -16.25
N THR A 275 -14.05 8.34 -16.37
CA THR A 275 -14.39 9.74 -16.05
C THR A 275 -14.76 10.42 -17.37
N VAL A 276 -15.99 10.92 -17.46
CA VAL A 276 -16.42 11.72 -18.61
C VAL A 276 -15.90 13.15 -18.40
N HIS A 277 -15.11 13.63 -19.34
CA HIS A 277 -14.57 14.98 -19.36
C HIS A 277 -15.30 15.80 -20.44
N SER A 278 -15.47 17.11 -20.22
CA SER A 278 -15.94 18.02 -21.26
C SER A 278 -14.92 18.12 -22.40
N GLN A 279 -15.38 18.47 -23.60
CA GLN A 279 -14.53 18.67 -24.77
C GLN A 279 -13.41 19.66 -24.48
N THR A 280 -13.73 20.79 -23.84
CA THR A 280 -12.73 21.80 -23.43
C THR A 280 -11.67 21.24 -22.48
N CYS A 281 -12.08 20.35 -21.54
CA CYS A 281 -11.15 19.70 -20.64
C CYS A 281 -10.20 18.75 -21.40
N MET A 282 -10.73 17.95 -22.32
CA MET A 282 -9.95 17.03 -23.15
C MET A 282 -8.93 17.78 -24.05
N GLU A 283 -9.33 18.92 -24.63
CA GLU A 283 -8.44 19.77 -25.41
C GLU A 283 -7.28 20.34 -24.59
N ARG A 284 -7.54 20.77 -23.33
CA ARG A 284 -6.48 21.20 -22.42
C ARG A 284 -5.53 20.05 -22.07
N PHE A 285 -6.08 18.86 -21.76
CA PHE A 285 -5.26 17.69 -21.45
C PHE A 285 -4.40 17.24 -22.62
N SER A 286 -4.92 17.34 -23.86
CA SER A 286 -4.16 17.06 -25.08
C SER A 286 -2.98 18.01 -25.25
N LYS A 287 -3.18 19.30 -24.98
CA LYS A 287 -2.16 20.36 -25.12
C LYS A 287 -1.12 20.36 -23.99
N THR A 288 -1.40 19.73 -22.88
CA THR A 288 -0.44 19.64 -21.77
C THR A 288 0.66 18.64 -22.15
N ALA A 289 1.92 19.05 -22.00
CA ALA A 289 3.04 18.15 -22.28
C ALA A 289 3.19 17.08 -21.19
N ASN A 290 3.75 15.93 -21.55
CA ASN A 290 4.03 14.86 -20.60
C ASN A 290 5.05 15.33 -19.53
N GLY A 291 4.80 15.05 -18.27
CA GLY A 291 5.60 15.51 -17.14
C GLY A 291 5.24 16.91 -16.65
N GLU A 292 4.28 17.61 -17.25
CA GLU A 292 3.87 18.96 -16.86
C GLU A 292 2.51 19.00 -16.16
N LEU A 293 2.28 20.06 -15.39
CA LEU A 293 1.01 20.34 -14.75
C LEU A 293 0.07 21.06 -15.72
N GLU A 294 -1.18 20.60 -15.81
CA GLU A 294 -2.23 21.32 -16.52
C GLU A 294 -2.56 22.63 -15.79
N LYS A 295 -2.67 23.73 -16.55
CA LYS A 295 -2.69 25.10 -15.99
C LYS A 295 -3.88 25.43 -15.09
N ILE A 296 -5.03 24.79 -15.30
CA ILE A 296 -6.28 25.07 -14.58
C ILE A 296 -6.52 24.05 -13.46
N SER A 297 -6.48 22.76 -13.79
CA SER A 297 -6.71 21.70 -12.82
C SER A 297 -5.51 21.41 -11.93
N HIS A 298 -4.32 21.82 -12.33
CA HIS A 298 -3.03 21.48 -11.73
C HIS A 298 -2.78 19.97 -11.65
N PHE A 299 -3.42 19.19 -12.54
CA PHE A 299 -3.16 17.76 -12.64
C PHE A 299 -1.88 17.53 -13.45
N LEU A 300 -1.03 16.66 -12.92
CA LEU A 300 0.17 16.24 -13.62
C LEU A 300 -0.22 15.31 -14.77
N LYS A 301 0.21 15.63 -16.00
CA LYS A 301 0.19 14.67 -17.11
C LYS A 301 1.40 13.74 -16.95
N LEU A 302 1.13 12.44 -16.81
CA LEU A 302 2.20 11.48 -16.58
C LEU A 302 3.22 11.47 -17.73
N ASP A 303 4.50 11.37 -17.38
CA ASP A 303 5.55 11.09 -18.35
C ASP A 303 5.62 9.57 -18.59
N PRO A 304 5.38 9.06 -19.79
CA PRO A 304 5.39 7.63 -20.06
C PRO A 304 6.72 6.95 -19.73
N ASP A 305 7.82 7.67 -19.86
CA ASP A 305 9.18 7.14 -19.64
C ASP A 305 9.73 7.46 -18.23
N GLY A 306 8.93 8.12 -17.41
CA GLY A 306 9.21 8.44 -16.01
C GLY A 306 8.38 7.60 -15.03
N ILE A 307 8.33 8.04 -13.78
CA ILE A 307 7.51 7.46 -12.72
C ILE A 307 6.37 8.40 -12.32
N CYS A 308 5.32 7.84 -11.71
CA CYS A 308 4.18 8.60 -11.20
C CYS A 308 4.60 9.41 -9.94
N ASN A 309 4.00 10.57 -9.76
CA ASN A 309 4.04 11.28 -8.48
C ASN A 309 3.18 10.56 -7.42
N THR A 310 3.33 10.94 -6.16
CA THR A 310 2.54 10.35 -5.05
C THR A 310 1.05 10.42 -5.33
N LEU A 311 0.39 9.27 -5.46
CA LEU A 311 -1.06 9.16 -5.52
C LEU A 311 -1.62 9.47 -4.14
N ARG A 312 -2.52 10.47 -4.04
CA ARG A 312 -3.09 10.97 -2.80
C ARG A 312 -4.53 10.50 -2.65
N ALA A 313 -4.97 10.32 -1.40
CA ALA A 313 -6.35 9.97 -1.07
C ALA A 313 -7.37 11.09 -1.41
N GLY A 314 -6.92 12.35 -1.44
CA GLY A 314 -7.80 13.50 -1.57
C GLY A 314 -8.50 13.88 -0.27
N THR A 315 -9.20 15.02 -0.27
CA THR A 315 -10.03 15.47 0.85
C THR A 315 -11.49 15.05 0.67
N PRO A 316 -12.21 14.70 1.75
CA PRO A 316 -13.65 14.47 1.70
C PRO A 316 -14.41 15.70 1.20
N SER A 317 -15.52 15.49 0.50
CA SER A 317 -16.36 16.55 -0.09
C SER A 317 -16.91 17.56 0.96
N ASN A 318 -17.02 17.13 2.21
CA ASN A 318 -17.50 17.96 3.33
C ASN A 318 -16.41 18.89 3.92
N ARG A 319 -15.17 18.83 3.45
CA ARG A 319 -14.05 19.66 3.92
C ARG A 319 -13.60 20.74 2.93
N GLY A 320 -14.42 21.16 2.00
CA GLY A 320 -14.11 22.21 1.04
C GLY A 320 -13.58 21.69 -0.30
N ALA A 321 -12.54 22.32 -0.89
CA ALA A 321 -12.08 21.97 -2.22
C ALA A 321 -11.76 20.49 -2.37
N PHE A 322 -12.48 19.84 -3.26
CA PHE A 322 -12.31 18.43 -3.62
C PHE A 322 -10.98 18.25 -4.35
N THR A 323 -9.92 18.05 -3.61
CA THR A 323 -8.56 17.87 -4.14
C THR A 323 -8.14 16.41 -4.14
N ALA A 324 -8.76 15.59 -4.98
CA ALA A 324 -8.14 14.32 -5.36
C ALA A 324 -7.37 14.54 -6.67
N PRO A 325 -6.08 14.91 -6.63
CA PRO A 325 -5.31 15.08 -7.85
C PRO A 325 -5.20 13.72 -8.53
N ARG A 326 -5.91 13.58 -9.65
CA ARG A 326 -5.83 12.41 -10.51
C ARG A 326 -4.90 12.77 -11.65
N PRO A 327 -3.78 12.07 -11.81
CA PRO A 327 -2.91 12.32 -12.95
C PRO A 327 -3.65 12.20 -14.27
N ILE A 328 -3.23 13.00 -15.25
CA ILE A 328 -3.68 12.86 -16.63
C ILE A 328 -2.92 11.69 -17.26
N HIS A 329 -3.64 10.86 -17.99
CA HIS A 329 -3.06 9.73 -18.72
C HIS A 329 -2.05 10.23 -19.79
N PRO A 330 -0.88 9.56 -19.95
CA PRO A 330 0.18 10.07 -20.83
C PRO A 330 -0.20 10.08 -22.31
N PHE A 331 -1.06 9.16 -22.76
CA PHE A 331 -1.41 8.98 -24.16
C PHE A 331 -2.83 9.45 -24.51
N MET A 332 -3.73 9.53 -23.51
CA MET A 332 -5.15 9.83 -23.72
C MET A 332 -5.53 11.13 -22.99
N PRO A 333 -6.43 11.97 -23.55
CA PRO A 333 -6.82 13.23 -22.93
C PRO A 333 -7.85 13.03 -21.80
N ARG A 334 -7.51 12.20 -20.82
CA ARG A 334 -8.36 11.86 -19.66
C ARG A 334 -7.51 11.68 -18.41
N CYS A 335 -8.12 11.73 -17.24
CA CYS A 335 -7.48 11.24 -16.03
C CYS A 335 -7.30 9.72 -16.09
N ILE A 336 -6.33 9.21 -15.32
CA ILE A 336 -6.14 7.78 -15.17
C ILE A 336 -7.36 7.13 -14.51
N THR A 337 -7.59 5.85 -14.82
CA THR A 337 -8.57 5.00 -14.14
C THR A 337 -8.04 4.52 -12.79
N VAL A 338 -8.91 3.88 -12.03
CA VAL A 338 -8.49 3.26 -10.75
C VAL A 338 -7.55 2.07 -11.00
N ARG A 339 -7.78 1.27 -12.06
CA ARG A 339 -6.89 0.17 -12.43
C ARG A 339 -5.49 0.65 -12.78
N GLU A 340 -5.39 1.72 -13.57
CA GLU A 340 -4.10 2.34 -13.87
C GLU A 340 -3.40 2.86 -12.61
N ALA A 341 -4.15 3.51 -11.70
CA ALA A 341 -3.63 3.96 -10.42
C ALA A 341 -3.18 2.78 -9.52
N ALA A 342 -3.94 1.68 -9.49
CA ALA A 342 -3.62 0.48 -8.73
C ALA A 342 -2.31 -0.16 -9.21
N ARG A 343 -2.12 -0.28 -10.53
CA ARG A 343 -0.88 -0.78 -11.12
C ARG A 343 0.32 0.12 -10.82
N LEU A 344 0.15 1.46 -10.90
CA LEU A 344 1.17 2.44 -10.51
C LEU A 344 1.50 2.37 -9.01
N HIS A 345 0.65 1.72 -8.22
CA HIS A 345 0.83 1.46 -6.79
C HIS A 345 1.23 0.02 -6.49
N SER A 346 1.57 -0.76 -7.50
CA SER A 346 1.97 -2.17 -7.44
C SER A 346 0.90 -3.18 -7.01
N TYR A 347 -0.38 -2.85 -7.13
CA TYR A 347 -1.45 -3.84 -6.95
C TYR A 347 -1.61 -4.71 -8.20
N PRO A 348 -1.73 -6.03 -8.06
CA PRO A 348 -2.02 -6.92 -9.18
C PRO A 348 -3.46 -6.75 -9.69
N ASP A 349 -3.72 -7.21 -10.92
CA ASP A 349 -5.01 -6.99 -11.57
C ASP A 349 -6.17 -7.75 -10.95
N TRP A 350 -5.91 -8.85 -10.27
CA TRP A 350 -6.91 -9.57 -9.51
C TRP A 350 -7.42 -8.79 -8.28
N PHE A 351 -6.65 -7.83 -7.76
CA PHE A 351 -7.04 -7.06 -6.57
C PHE A 351 -8.23 -6.15 -6.87
N ARG A 352 -9.27 -6.26 -6.07
CA ARG A 352 -10.51 -5.48 -6.21
C ARG A 352 -10.53 -4.31 -5.25
N PHE A 353 -11.21 -3.24 -5.68
CA PHE A 353 -11.46 -2.05 -4.88
C PHE A 353 -12.97 -1.82 -4.78
N HIS A 354 -13.40 -0.96 -3.86
CA HIS A 354 -14.81 -0.62 -3.67
C HIS A 354 -15.52 -0.21 -4.98
N SER A 355 -16.85 -0.37 -5.06
CA SER A 355 -17.62 -0.08 -6.28
C SER A 355 -17.62 1.39 -6.71
N THR A 356 -17.41 2.38 -5.83
CA THR A 356 -17.40 3.80 -6.19
C THR A 356 -16.00 4.36 -6.41
N LYS A 357 -15.84 5.16 -7.47
CA LYS A 357 -14.55 5.75 -7.88
C LYS A 357 -13.86 6.55 -6.77
N TRP A 358 -14.61 7.31 -5.96
CA TRP A 358 -14.03 8.14 -4.92
C TRP A 358 -13.38 7.29 -3.82
N HIS A 359 -14.09 6.27 -3.32
CA HIS A 359 -13.54 5.36 -2.31
C HIS A 359 -12.31 4.61 -2.82
N ARG A 360 -12.30 4.17 -4.08
CA ARG A 360 -11.15 3.45 -4.67
C ARG A 360 -9.87 4.27 -4.71
N PHE A 361 -9.95 5.52 -5.19
CA PHE A 361 -8.77 6.39 -5.20
C PHE A 361 -8.31 6.71 -3.78
N ARG A 362 -9.23 6.84 -2.83
CA ARG A 362 -8.91 6.99 -1.41
C ARG A 362 -8.22 5.73 -0.85
N GLN A 363 -8.71 4.56 -1.20
CA GLN A 363 -8.13 3.27 -0.83
C GLN A 363 -6.68 3.15 -1.29
N ILE A 364 -6.41 3.44 -2.57
CA ILE A 364 -5.05 3.42 -3.13
C ILE A 364 -4.19 4.51 -2.49
N GLY A 365 -4.69 5.73 -2.39
CA GLY A 365 -3.93 6.88 -1.88
C GLY A 365 -3.52 6.76 -0.41
N ASN A 366 -4.31 6.06 0.41
CA ASN A 366 -4.01 5.80 1.83
C ASN A 366 -3.11 4.57 2.03
N SER A 367 -3.06 3.64 1.09
CA SER A 367 -2.30 2.40 1.27
C SER A 367 -0.79 2.57 1.07
N VAL A 368 -0.03 1.63 1.60
CA VAL A 368 1.38 1.41 1.25
C VAL A 368 1.43 0.51 0.01
N PRO A 369 2.29 0.81 -0.99
CA PRO A 369 2.46 -0.07 -2.13
C PRO A 369 2.89 -1.49 -1.71
N PRO A 370 2.23 -2.55 -2.19
CA PRO A 370 2.55 -3.93 -1.81
C PRO A 370 4.02 -4.29 -1.95
N LEU A 371 4.70 -3.90 -3.03
CA LEU A 371 6.12 -4.20 -3.22
C LEU A 371 7.04 -3.49 -2.21
N LEU A 372 6.68 -2.27 -1.76
CA LEU A 372 7.40 -1.59 -0.69
C LEU A 372 7.20 -2.32 0.65
N ALA A 373 5.97 -2.70 0.96
CA ALA A 373 5.64 -3.47 2.16
C ALA A 373 6.34 -4.84 2.15
N ARG A 374 6.36 -5.53 1.00
CA ARG A 374 7.10 -6.79 0.80
C ARG A 374 8.59 -6.64 1.09
N ALA A 375 9.22 -5.57 0.62
CA ALA A 375 10.64 -5.33 0.87
C ALA A 375 10.96 -5.22 2.37
N VAL A 376 10.09 -4.57 3.15
CA VAL A 376 10.20 -4.48 4.61
C VAL A 376 9.94 -5.84 5.26
N ALA A 377 8.86 -6.53 4.87
CA ALA A 377 8.48 -7.83 5.41
C ALA A 377 9.54 -8.91 5.21
N LEU A 378 10.22 -8.92 4.05
CA LEU A 378 11.33 -9.84 3.76
C LEU A 378 12.49 -9.69 4.75
N LYS A 379 12.73 -8.50 5.31
CA LYS A 379 13.78 -8.30 6.32
C LYS A 379 13.42 -8.94 7.66
N ILE A 380 12.14 -8.96 8.00
CA ILE A 380 11.64 -9.68 9.19
C ILE A 380 11.67 -11.18 8.93
N MET A 381 11.26 -11.62 7.74
CA MET A 381 11.32 -13.04 7.35
C MET A 381 12.75 -13.59 7.44
N GLN A 382 13.75 -12.81 6.98
CA GLN A 382 15.16 -13.21 7.05
C GLN A 382 15.65 -13.42 8.49
N ILE A 383 15.24 -12.57 9.44
CA ILE A 383 15.66 -12.68 10.85
C ILE A 383 14.89 -13.76 11.61
N LEU A 384 13.72 -14.16 11.14
CA LEU A 384 12.96 -15.28 11.70
C LEU A 384 13.57 -16.64 11.32
N GLU A 385 14.46 -16.66 10.33
CA GLU A 385 15.15 -17.87 9.84
C GLU A 385 14.20 -19.03 9.47
N VAL A 386 12.95 -18.68 9.07
CA VAL A 386 11.93 -19.66 8.69
C VAL A 386 11.93 -19.83 7.18
N GLN A 387 12.05 -21.07 6.73
CA GLN A 387 11.85 -21.41 5.32
C GLN A 387 10.37 -21.66 5.07
N VAL A 388 9.78 -20.90 4.16
CA VAL A 388 8.39 -21.06 3.74
C VAL A 388 8.31 -21.33 2.24
N SER A 389 7.33 -22.13 1.86
CA SER A 389 6.99 -22.39 0.46
C SER A 389 5.74 -21.59 0.07
N LYS A 390 5.57 -21.42 -1.24
CA LYS A 390 4.32 -20.89 -1.78
C LYS A 390 3.19 -21.86 -1.47
N PRO A 391 2.03 -21.40 -0.98
CA PRO A 391 0.88 -22.27 -0.74
C PRO A 391 0.35 -22.89 -2.04
N GLU A 392 -0.09 -24.13 -1.96
CA GLU A 392 -0.78 -24.83 -3.07
C GLU A 392 -2.28 -24.46 -3.11
N GLU A 393 -2.84 -24.05 -1.97
CA GLU A 393 -4.22 -23.62 -1.87
C GLU A 393 -4.48 -22.41 -2.75
N VAL A 394 -5.46 -22.53 -3.65
CA VAL A 394 -5.89 -21.46 -4.55
C VAL A 394 -7.10 -20.76 -3.96
N ILE A 395 -7.00 -19.46 -3.75
CA ILE A 395 -8.08 -18.65 -3.20
C ILE A 395 -9.03 -18.26 -4.33
N GLN A 396 -10.29 -18.69 -4.19
CA GLN A 396 -11.39 -18.31 -5.08
C GLN A 396 -11.86 -16.90 -4.71
N LEU A 397 -11.83 -15.98 -5.67
CA LEU A 397 -12.41 -14.65 -5.51
C LEU A 397 -13.82 -14.69 -6.12
N ASN A 398 -14.86 -14.53 -5.28
CA ASN A 398 -16.23 -14.52 -5.74
C ASN A 398 -16.45 -13.40 -6.76
N GLU A 399 -17.03 -13.73 -7.93
CA GLU A 399 -17.27 -12.76 -9.00
C GLU A 399 -18.41 -11.77 -8.69
N ASP A 400 -19.23 -12.08 -7.68
CA ASP A 400 -20.45 -11.33 -7.29
C ASP A 400 -20.19 -10.28 -6.20
N GLY A 401 -19.04 -9.58 -6.23
CA GLY A 401 -18.68 -8.53 -5.27
C GLY A 401 -19.01 -7.10 -5.73
#